data_da5f72dd4129521f008e65cb81d598d4
#
_entry.id   da5f72dd4129521f008e65cb81d598d4
#
_cell.length_a   1.000
_cell.length_b   1.000
_cell.length_c   1.000
_cell.angle_alpha   90.00
_cell.angle_beta   90.00
_cell.angle_gamma   90.00
#
_symmetry.space_group_name_H-M   'P 1'
#
loop_
_entity.id
_entity.type
_entity.pdbx_description
1 polymer ?
#
loop_
_entity_poly.entity_id
_entity_poly.type
_entity_poly.pdbx_seq_one_letter_code
_entity_poly.pdbx_strand_id
1 'polypeptide(L)'
;ICSNTVDGLYSLNPQTGEENWAVTAFDKRTVSSPLFSGGHIFGSTGSGGGGNYVAAIKPGKEPTVSYKLDRAAPYVPTSVCLDNLMFCFYDKGILSCLDTKTGEVYYQKRLDCAFSGSPIRVGNKLFCIDEEGIVHVIAASKEFKVLAKNPLGEDSRSTPAVSGGRMYLRTYSQLVCISAKKS
;
A
#
# COMPACT_ATOMS: atom_id res chain seq x y z
N ILE A 1 14.77 -4.05 -5.43
CA ILE A 1 14.29 -4.73 -4.22
C ILE A 1 13.11 -5.59 -4.61
N CYS A 2 13.06 -6.79 -4.09
CA CYS A 2 12.01 -7.78 -4.28
C CYS A 2 11.55 -8.33 -2.94
N SER A 3 10.41 -9.02 -2.95
CA SER A 3 9.90 -9.71 -1.76
C SER A 3 9.32 -11.07 -2.12
N ASN A 4 9.51 -12.05 -1.26
CA ASN A 4 8.90 -13.36 -1.37
C ASN A 4 8.65 -13.97 0.02
N THR A 5 7.92 -15.07 0.05
CA THR A 5 7.54 -15.75 1.30
C THR A 5 8.72 -16.43 2.01
N VAL A 6 9.73 -16.87 1.27
CA VAL A 6 10.85 -17.65 1.81
C VAL A 6 11.96 -16.74 2.34
N ASP A 7 12.42 -15.80 1.50
CA ASP A 7 13.59 -14.97 1.82
C ASP A 7 13.18 -13.64 2.50
N GLY A 8 11.91 -13.31 2.45
CA GLY A 8 11.44 -12.03 2.96
C GLY A 8 11.68 -10.89 1.97
N LEU A 9 12.59 -9.98 2.29
CA LEU A 9 13.02 -8.90 1.38
C LEU A 9 14.46 -9.16 0.93
N TYR A 10 14.71 -8.97 -0.36
CA TYR A 10 16.04 -9.13 -0.94
C TYR A 10 16.31 -8.07 -2.02
N SER A 11 17.57 -7.81 -2.28
CA SER A 11 18.03 -6.83 -3.26
C SER A 11 18.89 -7.52 -4.31
N LEU A 12 18.62 -7.23 -5.57
CA LEU A 12 19.41 -7.69 -6.71
C LEU A 12 20.10 -6.51 -7.38
N ASN A 13 21.25 -6.79 -7.96
CA ASN A 13 21.90 -5.90 -8.93
C ASN A 13 21.04 -5.87 -10.21
N PRO A 14 20.56 -4.71 -10.67
CA PRO A 14 19.67 -4.65 -11.82
C PRO A 14 20.36 -4.97 -13.17
N GLN A 15 21.68 -4.92 -13.24
CA GLN A 15 22.44 -5.23 -14.46
C GLN A 15 22.83 -6.72 -14.55
N THR A 16 23.17 -7.34 -13.42
CA THR A 16 23.68 -8.72 -13.40
C THR A 16 22.68 -9.74 -12.87
N GLY A 17 21.68 -9.29 -12.09
CA GLY A 17 20.75 -10.16 -11.38
C GLY A 17 21.34 -10.81 -10.11
N GLU A 18 22.59 -10.54 -9.79
CA GLU A 18 23.23 -11.07 -8.57
C GLU A 18 22.59 -10.48 -7.31
N GLU A 19 22.47 -11.31 -6.28
CA GLU A 19 21.96 -10.90 -5.00
C GLU A 19 22.95 -9.99 -4.27
N ASN A 20 22.49 -8.81 -3.84
CA ASN A 20 23.28 -7.93 -2.99
C ASN A 20 23.13 -8.31 -1.51
N TRP A 21 21.90 -8.66 -1.10
CA TRP A 21 21.56 -9.08 0.25
C TRP A 21 20.13 -9.64 0.31
N ALA A 22 19.86 -10.46 1.34
CA ALA A 22 18.53 -10.92 1.71
C ALA A 22 18.32 -10.78 3.24
N VAL A 23 17.05 -10.57 3.64
CA VAL A 23 16.62 -10.53 5.04
C VAL A 23 15.40 -11.41 5.21
N THR A 24 15.53 -12.50 5.95
CA THR A 24 14.39 -13.33 6.34
C THR A 24 13.50 -12.57 7.33
N ALA A 25 12.42 -12.01 6.83
CA ALA A 25 11.52 -11.16 7.59
C ALA A 25 10.08 -11.68 7.62
N PHE A 26 9.73 -12.67 6.78
CA PHE A 26 8.36 -13.13 6.57
C PHE A 26 8.19 -14.60 6.93
N ASP A 27 7.00 -14.93 7.45
CA ASP A 27 6.57 -16.29 7.79
C ASP A 27 5.25 -16.69 7.10
N LYS A 28 4.72 -15.77 6.24
CA LYS A 28 3.47 -15.95 5.50
C LYS A 28 3.63 -15.50 4.06
N ARG A 29 2.57 -15.64 3.27
CA ARG A 29 2.56 -15.25 1.86
C ARG A 29 2.80 -13.76 1.67
N THR A 30 3.49 -13.41 0.61
CA THR A 30 3.75 -12.04 0.19
C THR A 30 3.02 -11.78 -1.13
N VAL A 31 2.19 -10.75 -1.15
CA VAL A 31 1.38 -10.35 -2.31
C VAL A 31 1.69 -8.91 -2.73
N SER A 32 1.85 -8.02 -1.74
CA SER A 32 2.15 -6.61 -1.98
C SER A 32 3.58 -6.38 -2.49
N SER A 33 3.77 -5.29 -3.21
CA SER A 33 5.10 -4.85 -3.64
C SER A 33 5.86 -4.18 -2.50
N PRO A 34 7.20 -4.32 -2.45
CA PRO A 34 8.03 -3.56 -1.51
C PRO A 34 8.03 -2.08 -1.87
N LEU A 35 8.23 -1.21 -0.87
CA LEU A 35 8.33 0.23 -1.06
C LEU A 35 9.46 0.81 -0.21
N PHE A 36 9.97 1.98 -0.60
CA PHE A 36 11.03 2.69 0.12
C PHE A 36 10.53 4.06 0.58
N SER A 37 10.69 4.35 1.87
CA SER A 37 10.38 5.66 2.48
C SER A 37 11.08 5.81 3.83
N GLY A 38 11.40 7.03 4.24
CA GLY A 38 11.97 7.33 5.57
C GLY A 38 13.30 6.62 5.86
N GLY A 39 14.03 6.17 4.83
CA GLY A 39 15.27 5.41 4.98
C GLY A 39 15.06 3.91 5.24
N HIS A 40 13.83 3.42 5.16
CA HIS A 40 13.48 2.00 5.30
C HIS A 40 12.89 1.42 4.02
N ILE A 41 13.07 0.12 3.84
CA ILE A 41 12.38 -0.68 2.85
C ILE A 41 11.27 -1.44 3.58
N PHE A 42 10.06 -1.35 3.05
CA PHE A 42 8.89 -2.01 3.63
C PHE A 42 8.41 -3.15 2.74
N GLY A 43 8.03 -4.23 3.38
CA GLY A 43 7.30 -5.32 2.74
C GLY A 43 6.24 -5.85 3.68
N SER A 44 5.14 -6.35 3.14
CA SER A 44 4.07 -6.95 3.92
C SER A 44 3.93 -8.44 3.64
N THR A 45 3.48 -9.14 4.65
CA THR A 45 3.17 -10.57 4.59
C THR A 45 1.87 -10.85 5.32
N GLY A 46 1.18 -11.89 4.93
CA GLY A 46 -0.08 -12.22 5.55
C GLY A 46 -0.76 -13.46 5.02
N SER A 47 -1.98 -13.66 5.52
CA SER A 47 -2.90 -14.70 5.05
C SER A 47 -4.33 -14.24 5.23
N GLY A 48 -5.27 -14.87 4.52
CA GLY A 48 -6.71 -14.62 4.71
C GLY A 48 -7.20 -14.90 6.14
N GLY A 49 -6.47 -15.70 6.91
CA GLY A 49 -6.76 -16.01 8.32
C GLY A 49 -6.27 -14.96 9.33
N GLY A 50 -5.53 -13.93 8.88
CA GLY A 50 -4.99 -12.90 9.76
C GLY A 50 -3.51 -13.11 10.12
N GLY A 51 -3.04 -12.37 11.13
CA GLY A 51 -1.62 -12.35 11.53
C GLY A 51 -0.74 -11.65 10.49
N ASN A 52 -1.30 -10.68 9.76
CA ASN A 52 -0.58 -9.88 8.77
C ASN A 52 0.32 -8.86 9.48
N TYR A 53 1.46 -8.58 8.88
CA TYR A 53 2.33 -7.51 9.36
C TYR A 53 3.13 -6.89 8.21
N VAL A 54 3.57 -5.66 8.45
CA VAL A 54 4.56 -4.97 7.63
C VAL A 54 5.88 -4.97 8.36
N ALA A 55 6.96 -5.38 7.71
CA ALA A 55 8.31 -5.27 8.23
C ALA A 55 9.01 -4.04 7.63
N ALA A 56 9.66 -3.24 8.46
CA ALA A 56 10.53 -2.14 8.08
C ALA A 56 11.99 -2.61 8.15
N ILE A 57 12.66 -2.63 7.02
CA ILE A 57 14.06 -3.05 6.90
C ILE A 57 14.94 -1.82 6.74
N LYS A 58 15.92 -1.67 7.59
CA LYS A 58 16.99 -0.69 7.42
C LYS A 58 18.02 -1.26 6.43
N PRO A 59 18.15 -0.65 5.24
CA PRO A 59 19.12 -1.14 4.25
C PRO A 59 20.55 -0.85 4.69
N GLY A 60 21.51 -1.66 4.21
CA GLY A 60 22.94 -1.54 4.50
C GLY A 60 23.68 -2.75 3.95
N LYS A 61 24.96 -2.89 4.31
CA LYS A 61 25.74 -4.12 4.01
C LYS A 61 25.14 -5.34 4.71
N GLU A 62 24.67 -5.13 5.95
CA GLU A 62 23.95 -6.10 6.76
C GLU A 62 22.58 -5.51 7.09
N PRO A 63 21.57 -5.70 6.24
CA PRO A 63 20.26 -5.14 6.46
C PRO A 63 19.56 -5.82 7.65
N THR A 64 18.82 -5.05 8.42
CA THR A 64 18.15 -5.51 9.64
C THR A 64 16.68 -5.11 9.67
N VAL A 65 15.86 -5.91 10.35
CA VAL A 65 14.48 -5.55 10.68
C VAL A 65 14.52 -4.49 11.80
N SER A 66 14.10 -3.26 11.49
CA SER A 66 14.04 -2.16 12.46
C SER A 66 12.81 -2.25 13.35
N TYR A 67 11.65 -2.50 12.75
CA TYR A 67 10.40 -2.67 13.47
C TYR A 67 9.36 -3.41 12.60
N LYS A 68 8.25 -3.83 13.22
CA LYS A 68 7.11 -4.43 12.55
C LYS A 68 5.82 -3.70 12.95
N LEU A 69 4.91 -3.53 11.98
CA LEU A 69 3.52 -3.15 12.22
C LEU A 69 2.67 -4.41 12.12
N ASP A 70 2.13 -4.89 13.24
CA ASP A 70 1.39 -6.16 13.37
C ASP A 70 -0.12 -5.99 13.53
N ARG A 71 -0.61 -4.73 13.53
CA ARG A 71 -2.03 -4.41 13.63
C ARG A 71 -2.52 -3.67 12.40
N ALA A 72 -3.64 -4.14 11.83
CA ALA A 72 -4.25 -3.57 10.63
C ALA A 72 -3.26 -3.42 9.46
N ALA A 73 -2.34 -4.35 9.35
CA ALA A 73 -1.37 -4.42 8.27
C ALA A 73 -2.02 -5.04 7.03
N PRO A 74 -1.79 -4.49 5.83
CA PRO A 74 -2.34 -5.04 4.59
C PRO A 74 -1.71 -6.39 4.26
N TYR A 75 -2.49 -7.27 3.65
CA TYR A 75 -2.02 -8.50 3.04
C TYR A 75 -1.91 -8.36 1.52
N VAL A 76 -3.00 -7.98 0.85
CA VAL A 76 -3.06 -7.83 -0.61
C VAL A 76 -2.69 -6.42 -1.06
N PRO A 77 -3.31 -5.33 -0.53
CA PRO A 77 -2.99 -3.99 -1.00
C PRO A 77 -1.54 -3.58 -0.70
N THR A 78 -0.86 -3.03 -1.68
CA THR A 78 0.44 -2.36 -1.48
C THR A 78 0.19 -1.00 -0.84
N SER A 79 0.91 -0.67 0.22
CA SER A 79 0.84 0.64 0.87
C SER A 79 1.37 1.76 -0.04
N VAL A 80 1.06 3.01 0.27
CA VAL A 80 1.62 4.19 -0.41
C VAL A 80 2.22 5.16 0.60
N CYS A 81 3.19 5.96 0.15
CA CYS A 81 3.87 6.92 1.00
C CYS A 81 3.78 8.35 0.46
N LEU A 82 3.80 9.31 1.38
CA LEU A 82 4.06 10.72 1.14
C LEU A 82 5.08 11.18 2.19
N ASP A 83 6.25 11.58 1.75
CA ASP A 83 7.38 11.92 2.63
C ASP A 83 7.66 10.80 3.65
N ASN A 84 7.54 11.08 4.94
CA ASN A 84 7.69 10.09 6.02
C ASN A 84 6.36 9.48 6.49
N LEU A 85 5.26 9.68 5.77
CA LEU A 85 3.97 9.07 6.08
C LEU A 85 3.75 7.84 5.20
N MET A 86 3.35 6.73 5.81
CA MET A 86 2.87 5.55 5.10
C MET A 86 1.39 5.32 5.40
N PHE A 87 0.64 5.03 4.35
CA PHE A 87 -0.80 4.76 4.41
C PHE A 87 -1.06 3.31 4.03
N CYS A 88 -1.53 2.53 4.99
CA CYS A 88 -1.81 1.11 4.87
C CYS A 88 -3.32 0.89 4.77
N PHE A 89 -3.80 0.39 3.66
CA PHE A 89 -5.19 -0.01 3.47
C PHE A 89 -5.30 -1.52 3.74
N TYR A 90 -5.76 -1.87 4.93
CA TYR A 90 -5.94 -3.24 5.32
C TYR A 90 -7.14 -3.85 4.60
N ASP A 91 -7.00 -5.09 4.12
CA ASP A 91 -8.00 -5.83 3.34
C ASP A 91 -9.41 -5.77 3.94
N LYS A 92 -9.52 -5.79 5.28
CA LYS A 92 -10.79 -5.72 6.03
C LYS A 92 -11.23 -4.29 6.38
N GLY A 93 -10.84 -3.31 5.57
CA GLY A 93 -11.37 -1.96 5.62
C GLY A 93 -10.84 -1.08 6.75
N ILE A 94 -9.61 -1.26 7.19
CA ILE A 94 -8.97 -0.33 8.12
C ILE A 94 -7.87 0.42 7.38
N LEU A 95 -7.91 1.75 7.46
CA LEU A 95 -6.82 2.63 7.02
C LEU A 95 -5.97 3.04 8.21
N SER A 96 -4.68 2.79 8.12
CA SER A 96 -3.68 3.26 9.08
C SER A 96 -2.76 4.28 8.44
N CYS A 97 -2.36 5.29 9.20
CA CYS A 97 -1.26 6.20 8.85
C CYS A 97 -0.18 6.12 9.92
N LEU A 98 1.07 5.98 9.50
CA LEU A 98 2.21 5.88 10.41
C LEU A 98 3.42 6.67 9.92
N ASP A 99 4.32 6.99 10.84
CA ASP A 99 5.65 7.51 10.54
C ASP A 99 6.56 6.39 10.05
N THR A 100 7.18 6.56 8.88
CA THR A 100 8.05 5.54 8.27
C THR A 100 9.43 5.42 8.92
N LYS A 101 9.84 6.38 9.74
CA LYS A 101 11.11 6.33 10.47
C LYS A 101 11.00 5.61 11.80
N THR A 102 9.87 5.81 12.49
CA THR A 102 9.68 5.34 13.86
C THR A 102 8.69 4.19 13.99
N GLY A 103 7.77 4.02 13.02
CA GLY A 103 6.64 3.10 13.11
C GLY A 103 5.50 3.63 13.99
N GLU A 104 5.57 4.88 14.48
CA GLU A 104 4.50 5.51 15.26
C GLU A 104 3.22 5.62 14.43
N VAL A 105 2.12 5.10 14.95
CA VAL A 105 0.82 5.14 14.29
C VAL A 105 0.08 6.41 14.69
N TYR A 106 -0.15 7.30 13.72
CA TYR A 106 -0.91 8.54 13.93
C TYR A 106 -2.41 8.29 14.02
N TYR A 107 -2.94 7.38 13.19
CA TYR A 107 -4.34 6.95 13.27
C TYR A 107 -4.56 5.57 12.67
N GLN A 108 -5.64 4.92 13.14
CA GLN A 108 -6.28 3.75 12.52
C GLN A 108 -7.78 4.02 12.46
N LYS A 109 -8.37 3.93 11.28
CA LYS A 109 -9.79 4.22 11.04
C LYS A 109 -10.45 3.12 10.24
N ARG A 110 -11.59 2.62 10.74
CA ARG A 110 -12.43 1.68 10.02
C ARG A 110 -13.25 2.43 8.98
N LEU A 111 -13.30 1.89 7.76
CA LEU A 111 -14.03 2.46 6.62
C LEU A 111 -15.29 1.66 6.26
N ASP A 112 -15.54 0.56 6.99
CA ASP A 112 -16.67 -0.36 6.81
C ASP A 112 -16.82 -0.89 5.37
N CYS A 113 -15.71 -1.30 4.79
CA CYS A 113 -15.59 -1.85 3.45
C CYS A 113 -14.45 -2.89 3.40
N ALA A 114 -14.17 -3.48 2.25
CA ALA A 114 -13.03 -4.34 2.01
C ALA A 114 -12.21 -3.82 0.82
N PHE A 115 -10.89 -4.07 0.85
CA PHE A 115 -9.98 -3.67 -0.22
C PHE A 115 -9.22 -4.87 -0.78
N SER A 116 -9.22 -5.01 -2.11
CA SER A 116 -8.33 -5.93 -2.85
C SER A 116 -7.33 -5.14 -3.69
N GLY A 117 -7.77 -4.02 -4.29
CA GLY A 117 -6.90 -3.10 -5.03
C GLY A 117 -5.99 -2.28 -4.11
N SER A 118 -4.84 -1.90 -4.62
CA SER A 118 -3.92 -1.01 -3.92
C SER A 118 -4.36 0.45 -4.03
N PRO A 119 -4.11 1.29 -3.02
CA PRO A 119 -4.27 2.73 -3.16
C PRO A 119 -3.23 3.30 -4.12
N ILE A 120 -3.55 4.43 -4.73
CA ILE A 120 -2.58 5.31 -5.38
C ILE A 120 -2.58 6.68 -4.72
N ARG A 121 -1.48 7.41 -4.87
CA ARG A 121 -1.36 8.79 -4.43
C ARG A 121 -1.23 9.73 -5.61
N VAL A 122 -2.04 10.77 -5.63
CA VAL A 122 -1.97 11.87 -6.60
C VAL A 122 -1.92 13.19 -5.83
N GLY A 123 -0.77 13.84 -5.85
CA GLY A 123 -0.52 15.01 -5.01
C GLY A 123 -0.65 14.66 -3.52
N ASN A 124 -1.52 15.37 -2.82
CA ASN A 124 -1.82 15.18 -1.40
C ASN A 124 -3.11 14.36 -1.15
N LYS A 125 -3.54 13.56 -2.14
CA LYS A 125 -4.75 12.73 -2.05
C LYS A 125 -4.42 11.26 -2.30
N LEU A 126 -5.08 10.41 -1.53
CA LEU A 126 -5.10 8.96 -1.71
C LEU A 126 -6.38 8.56 -2.43
N PHE A 127 -6.28 7.67 -3.38
CA PHE A 127 -7.41 7.08 -4.11
C PHE A 127 -7.33 5.57 -3.95
N CYS A 128 -8.37 4.94 -3.44
CA CYS A 128 -8.50 3.49 -3.35
C CYS A 128 -9.93 3.09 -3.71
N ILE A 129 -10.09 2.03 -4.50
CA ILE A 129 -11.41 1.46 -4.82
C ILE A 129 -11.64 0.32 -3.85
N ASP A 130 -12.78 0.31 -3.16
CA ASP A 130 -13.20 -0.83 -2.36
C ASP A 130 -13.86 -1.92 -3.22
N GLU A 131 -14.18 -3.07 -2.61
CA GLU A 131 -14.76 -4.20 -3.33
C GLU A 131 -16.17 -3.94 -3.86
N GLU A 132 -16.90 -2.98 -3.27
CA GLU A 132 -18.22 -2.53 -3.75
C GLU A 132 -18.13 -1.49 -4.87
N GLY A 133 -16.92 -1.14 -5.29
CA GLY A 133 -16.66 -0.18 -6.38
C GLY A 133 -16.80 1.28 -5.96
N ILE A 134 -16.63 1.60 -4.67
CA ILE A 134 -16.59 2.97 -4.20
C ILE A 134 -15.15 3.47 -4.19
N VAL A 135 -14.90 4.56 -4.90
CA VAL A 135 -13.59 5.24 -4.87
C VAL A 135 -13.52 6.15 -3.65
N HIS A 136 -12.75 5.72 -2.66
CA HIS A 136 -12.43 6.53 -1.49
C HIS A 136 -11.35 7.55 -1.83
N VAL A 137 -11.62 8.82 -1.61
CA VAL A 137 -10.65 9.91 -1.74
C VAL A 137 -10.34 10.45 -0.35
N ILE A 138 -9.10 10.30 0.09
CA ILE A 138 -8.68 10.60 1.46
C ILE A 138 -7.47 11.54 1.41
N ALA A 139 -7.39 12.48 2.34
CA ALA A 139 -6.23 13.36 2.46
C ALA A 139 -4.98 12.55 2.87
N ALA A 140 -3.87 12.74 2.17
CA ALA A 140 -2.58 12.15 2.54
C ALA A 140 -1.92 13.01 3.64
N SER A 141 -2.40 12.89 4.88
CA SER A 141 -1.95 13.70 6.02
C SER A 141 -1.95 12.89 7.32
N LYS A 142 -1.32 13.44 8.37
CA LYS A 142 -1.34 12.88 9.74
C LYS A 142 -2.75 12.89 10.37
N GLU A 143 -3.64 13.72 9.86
CA GLU A 143 -5.02 13.77 10.31
C GLU A 143 -5.91 13.04 9.32
N PHE A 144 -6.76 12.14 9.83
CA PHE A 144 -7.70 11.41 9.00
C PHE A 144 -8.80 12.33 8.47
N LYS A 145 -8.92 12.42 7.14
CA LYS A 145 -9.98 13.20 6.48
C LYS A 145 -10.42 12.53 5.19
N VAL A 146 -11.67 12.10 5.15
CA VAL A 146 -12.34 11.67 3.91
C VAL A 146 -12.73 12.93 3.13
N LEU A 147 -12.28 13.01 1.87
CA LEU A 147 -12.57 14.12 0.97
C LEU A 147 -13.77 13.82 0.07
N ALA A 148 -13.90 12.57 -0.38
CA ALA A 148 -15.03 12.12 -1.19
C ALA A 148 -15.17 10.59 -1.15
N LYS A 149 -16.39 10.12 -1.47
CA LYS A 149 -16.69 8.72 -1.82
C LYS A 149 -17.48 8.76 -3.12
N ASN A 150 -16.96 8.11 -4.17
CA ASN A 150 -17.53 8.16 -5.51
C ASN A 150 -17.88 6.73 -5.97
N PRO A 151 -19.16 6.36 -6.00
CA PRO A 151 -19.57 5.05 -6.46
C PRO A 151 -19.39 4.94 -7.98
N LEU A 152 -18.84 3.80 -8.44
CA LEU A 152 -18.71 3.46 -9.86
C LEU A 152 -19.91 2.66 -10.39
N GLY A 153 -20.78 2.19 -9.49
CA GLY A 153 -21.99 1.43 -9.85
C GLY A 153 -21.77 -0.07 -10.04
N GLU A 154 -20.56 -0.55 -9.93
CA GLU A 154 -20.19 -1.97 -10.03
C GLU A 154 -19.01 -2.29 -9.11
N ASP A 155 -18.90 -3.52 -8.68
CA ASP A 155 -17.79 -4.05 -7.89
C ASP A 155 -16.43 -3.87 -8.59
N SER A 156 -15.38 -3.74 -7.80
CA SER A 156 -14.02 -3.64 -8.29
C SER A 156 -13.01 -4.33 -7.36
N ARG A 157 -11.95 -4.86 -7.97
CA ARG A 157 -10.77 -5.38 -7.25
C ARG A 157 -9.48 -4.81 -7.81
N SER A 158 -9.60 -3.69 -8.52
CA SER A 158 -8.49 -3.11 -9.28
C SER A 158 -7.83 -1.95 -8.54
N THR A 159 -6.57 -1.72 -8.87
CA THR A 159 -5.83 -0.52 -8.49
C THR A 159 -6.12 0.59 -9.50
N PRO A 160 -6.46 1.82 -9.07
CA PRO A 160 -6.53 2.97 -9.97
C PRO A 160 -5.21 3.18 -10.72
N ALA A 161 -5.27 3.68 -11.95
CA ALA A 161 -4.08 4.07 -12.71
C ALA A 161 -4.17 5.54 -13.15
N VAL A 162 -3.03 6.22 -13.26
CA VAL A 162 -2.96 7.61 -13.71
C VAL A 162 -1.91 7.74 -14.81
N SER A 163 -2.31 8.32 -15.93
CA SER A 163 -1.42 8.60 -17.05
C SER A 163 -1.94 9.79 -17.87
N GLY A 164 -1.06 10.66 -18.33
CA GLY A 164 -1.41 11.79 -19.22
C GLY A 164 -2.50 12.72 -18.64
N GLY A 165 -2.50 12.96 -17.33
CA GLY A 165 -3.50 13.81 -16.66
C GLY A 165 -4.89 13.17 -16.57
N ARG A 166 -5.00 11.89 -16.79
CA ARG A 166 -6.23 11.10 -16.68
C ARG A 166 -6.10 10.03 -15.62
N MET A 167 -7.22 9.70 -14.96
CA MET A 167 -7.33 8.57 -14.05
C MET A 167 -8.21 7.50 -14.70
N TYR A 168 -7.74 6.26 -14.61
CA TYR A 168 -8.41 5.07 -15.14
C TYR A 168 -8.84 4.21 -13.97
N LEU A 169 -10.13 3.89 -13.93
CA LEU A 169 -10.78 3.12 -12.88
C LEU A 169 -11.45 1.92 -13.53
N ARG A 170 -11.12 0.72 -13.09
CA ARG A 170 -11.72 -0.50 -13.65
C ARG A 170 -12.75 -1.05 -12.66
N THR A 171 -13.93 -1.35 -13.17
CA THR A 171 -14.97 -2.16 -12.51
C THR A 171 -15.01 -3.55 -13.11
N TYR A 172 -15.99 -4.35 -12.72
CA TYR A 172 -16.17 -5.71 -13.25
C TYR A 172 -16.30 -5.72 -14.79
N SER A 173 -17.14 -4.86 -15.36
CA SER A 173 -17.40 -4.83 -16.80
C SER A 173 -16.86 -3.61 -17.54
N GLN A 174 -16.43 -2.53 -16.84
CA GLN A 174 -16.10 -1.25 -17.46
C GLN A 174 -14.68 -0.78 -17.13
N LEU A 175 -14.13 0.03 -18.03
CA LEU A 175 -12.97 0.87 -17.79
C LEU A 175 -13.40 2.34 -17.89
N VAL A 176 -13.47 3.02 -16.75
CA VAL A 176 -13.85 4.42 -16.65
C VAL A 176 -12.63 5.30 -16.74
N CYS A 177 -12.64 6.29 -17.62
CA CYS A 177 -11.57 7.29 -17.75
C CYS A 177 -12.12 8.67 -17.34
N ILE A 178 -11.49 9.28 -16.35
CA ILE A 178 -11.82 10.63 -15.89
C ILE A 178 -10.64 11.58 -16.07
N SER A 179 -10.94 12.84 -16.39
CA SER A 179 -9.94 13.91 -16.52
C SER A 179 -10.51 15.21 -15.94
N ALA A 180 -9.63 16.12 -15.53
CA ALA A 180 -10.08 17.48 -15.21
C ALA A 180 -10.68 18.13 -16.47
N LYS A 181 -11.76 18.92 -16.31
CA LYS A 181 -12.23 19.79 -17.39
C LYS A 181 -11.08 20.73 -17.78
N LYS A 182 -10.77 20.83 -19.07
CA LYS A 182 -9.96 21.96 -19.54
C LYS A 182 -10.74 23.24 -19.24
N SER A 183 -10.18 24.09 -18.39
CA SER A 183 -10.63 25.47 -18.20
C SER A 183 -10.35 26.29 -19.44
#